data_4a79728aa5bf0e221d04a9af63a3ae19
#
_entry.id   4a79728aa5bf0e221d04a9af63a3ae19
#
_cell.length_a   1.000
_cell.length_b   1.000
_cell.length_c   1.000
_cell.angle_alpha   90.00
_cell.angle_beta   90.00
_cell.angle_gamma   90.00
#
_symmetry.space_group_name_H-M   'P 1'
#
loop_
_entity.id
_entity.type
_entity.pdbx_description
1 polymer ?
#
loop_
_entity_poly.entity_id
_entity_poly.type
_entity_poly.pdbx_seq_one_letter_code
_entity_poly.pdbx_strand_id
1 'polypeptide(L)'
;MSVKASTAAELFMKAADVHGTRVAFGTRLKSRLWKPTNFAELYEEGACLATALIDMGLERGEHVGLLADNRIEWIISNCGIQLAGAADVPRGTDVTDADITYILPHADVRICFIENVELWKRIQVLKSELKGIETYILMNLDQSAPEGVLHLKDLIEKGRALRKDGDRRAEERAKAVQPEDLSTIIYTSGTTGSPKGVMLQHSNIMYMIDCIPVDLGPHDRALSILPVWHIFERALEMFSIAMGCSTYYSSIRMLGDDLKNVQPTFMGSAPRLWEVLYMRILDNAQAAHPVRRFLFHTGYGLAEIYKNSLFYLKNRTPHLHKPNPILFSLGWILHLVRWILVTPLYGFFNVAVLERIRQAAGASLKATISGGGALPRHVDQFFNYVGIPVLEGYGMTETAGPITARTLNRLVIETVGPVLEGVEVKIVDLNHGEILYPNPKNKHMGKGLRGEIHVKGPIVMRGYYKNQEATDKVMKDGWMNTGDIGMMTFNDCLKILGRSKDTIVLASGENVEPVPIENRLLQSPLIDHVMVVGQDEKNLGALIVPSIEGFQALGFESMGVAELADHPDVEKRVAAAIKQEISAENGFKSFERVTDFRLLPQT
;
A
#
# COMPACT_ATOMS: atom_id res chain seq x y z
N MET A 1 -24.95 3.54 -7.74
CA MET A 1 -24.90 2.04 -7.73
C MET A 1 -23.51 1.64 -8.15
N SER A 2 -22.91 0.66 -7.51
CA SER A 2 -21.62 0.10 -7.94
C SER A 2 -21.77 -0.68 -9.24
N VAL A 3 -20.76 -0.59 -10.09
CA VAL A 3 -20.69 -1.37 -11.33
C VAL A 3 -20.10 -2.75 -11.00
N LYS A 4 -20.80 -3.81 -11.35
CA LYS A 4 -20.31 -5.18 -11.27
C LYS A 4 -19.82 -5.63 -12.64
N ALA A 5 -18.59 -6.12 -12.70
CA ALA A 5 -17.95 -6.58 -13.93
C ALA A 5 -17.12 -7.83 -13.65
N SER A 6 -16.94 -8.67 -14.66
CA SER A 6 -16.10 -9.86 -14.60
C SER A 6 -14.70 -9.64 -15.19
N THR A 7 -14.53 -8.56 -15.94
CA THR A 7 -13.24 -8.19 -16.55
C THR A 7 -13.01 -6.67 -16.45
N ALA A 8 -11.76 -6.24 -16.55
CA ALA A 8 -11.42 -4.82 -16.57
C ALA A 8 -12.01 -4.11 -17.81
N ALA A 9 -12.03 -4.78 -18.96
CA ALA A 9 -12.67 -4.26 -20.16
C ALA A 9 -14.16 -3.99 -19.94
N GLU A 10 -14.87 -4.96 -19.36
CA GLU A 10 -16.29 -4.82 -19.00
C GLU A 10 -16.52 -3.72 -17.97
N LEU A 11 -15.60 -3.55 -17.00
CA LEU A 11 -15.67 -2.48 -16.01
C LEU A 11 -15.68 -1.09 -16.67
N PHE A 12 -14.74 -0.83 -17.59
CA PHE A 12 -14.68 0.46 -18.29
C PHE A 12 -15.95 0.72 -19.13
N MET A 13 -16.45 -0.29 -19.84
CA MET A 13 -17.69 -0.17 -20.63
C MET A 13 -18.87 0.18 -19.71
N LYS A 14 -19.11 -0.61 -18.68
CA LYS A 14 -20.24 -0.42 -17.77
C LYS A 14 -20.15 0.87 -16.96
N ALA A 15 -18.93 1.29 -16.56
CA ALA A 15 -18.73 2.55 -15.85
C ALA A 15 -19.08 3.76 -16.74
N ALA A 16 -18.76 3.70 -18.04
CA ALA A 16 -19.19 4.72 -18.99
C ALA A 16 -20.70 4.77 -19.14
N ASP A 17 -21.37 3.60 -19.20
CA ASP A 17 -22.83 3.54 -19.32
C ASP A 17 -23.55 4.06 -18.07
N VAL A 18 -23.06 3.69 -16.87
CA VAL A 18 -23.73 4.00 -15.59
C VAL A 18 -23.38 5.41 -15.08
N HIS A 19 -22.13 5.84 -15.27
CA HIS A 19 -21.59 7.08 -14.69
C HIS A 19 -21.21 8.14 -15.73
N GLY A 20 -21.42 7.91 -17.00
CA GLY A 20 -20.92 8.61 -18.19
C GLY A 20 -20.58 10.08 -18.04
N THR A 21 -21.54 10.91 -17.60
CA THR A 21 -21.36 12.37 -17.45
C THR A 21 -20.63 12.80 -16.18
N ARG A 22 -20.34 11.87 -15.25
CA ARG A 22 -19.63 12.18 -14.01
C ARG A 22 -18.13 12.26 -14.24
N VAL A 23 -17.46 13.05 -13.42
CA VAL A 23 -15.99 13.13 -13.43
C VAL A 23 -15.41 11.80 -12.98
N ALA A 24 -14.62 11.16 -13.85
CA ALA A 24 -13.83 9.99 -13.55
C ALA A 24 -12.47 10.39 -13.02
N PHE A 25 -11.78 11.31 -13.71
CA PHE A 25 -10.44 11.77 -13.35
C PHE A 25 -10.32 13.29 -13.38
N GLY A 26 -9.53 13.83 -12.45
CA GLY A 26 -9.08 15.20 -12.45
C GLY A 26 -7.59 15.28 -12.80
N THR A 27 -7.24 15.98 -13.88
CA THR A 27 -5.85 16.27 -14.26
C THR A 27 -5.45 17.64 -13.78
N ARG A 28 -4.33 17.75 -13.06
CA ARG A 28 -3.83 19.02 -12.55
C ARG A 28 -3.21 19.86 -13.67
N LEU A 29 -3.69 21.09 -13.84
CA LEU A 29 -3.12 22.06 -14.76
C LEU A 29 -2.00 22.87 -14.10
N LYS A 30 -1.14 23.50 -14.92
CA LYS A 30 -0.10 24.43 -14.46
C LYS A 30 -0.68 25.60 -13.64
N SER A 31 -1.94 25.99 -13.92
CA SER A 31 -2.71 26.99 -13.16
C SER A 31 -3.21 26.53 -11.78
N ARG A 32 -2.87 25.31 -11.35
CA ARG A 32 -3.38 24.63 -10.14
C ARG A 32 -4.87 24.29 -10.15
N LEU A 33 -5.57 24.54 -11.26
CA LEU A 33 -6.93 24.08 -11.49
C LEU A 33 -6.94 22.61 -11.92
N TRP A 34 -8.09 21.98 -11.81
CA TRP A 34 -8.30 20.60 -12.24
C TRP A 34 -9.12 20.58 -13.54
N LYS A 35 -8.56 19.93 -14.56
CA LYS A 35 -9.31 19.62 -15.79
C LYS A 35 -10.02 18.28 -15.58
N PRO A 36 -11.35 18.24 -15.61
CA PRO A 36 -12.08 16.99 -15.49
C PRO A 36 -12.03 16.18 -16.78
N THR A 37 -12.00 14.86 -16.65
CA THR A 37 -12.33 13.88 -17.69
C THR A 37 -13.46 13.03 -17.15
N ASN A 38 -14.57 12.92 -17.86
CA ASN A 38 -15.70 12.12 -17.42
C ASN A 38 -15.56 10.63 -17.82
N PHE A 39 -16.43 9.76 -17.29
CA PHE A 39 -16.35 8.32 -17.57
C PHE A 39 -16.60 7.99 -19.04
N ALA A 40 -17.51 8.70 -19.71
CA ALA A 40 -17.77 8.49 -21.14
C ALA A 40 -16.57 8.92 -21.99
N GLU A 41 -15.94 10.06 -21.68
CA GLU A 41 -14.71 10.51 -22.34
C GLU A 41 -13.56 9.54 -22.16
N LEU A 42 -13.34 9.05 -20.93
CA LEU A 42 -12.31 8.05 -20.63
C LEU A 42 -12.49 6.78 -21.48
N TYR A 43 -13.73 6.26 -21.51
CA TYR A 43 -14.05 5.06 -22.30
C TYR A 43 -13.87 5.33 -23.79
N GLU A 44 -14.37 6.43 -24.31
CA GLU A 44 -14.30 6.74 -25.76
C GLU A 44 -12.84 6.89 -26.22
N GLU A 45 -11.99 7.58 -25.43
CA GLU A 45 -10.56 7.68 -25.74
C GLU A 45 -9.85 6.33 -25.68
N GLY A 46 -10.17 5.52 -24.67
CA GLY A 46 -9.68 4.14 -24.56
C GLY A 46 -10.13 3.26 -25.71
N ALA A 47 -11.40 3.36 -26.13
CA ALA A 47 -11.94 2.59 -27.25
C ALA A 47 -11.34 3.02 -28.60
N CYS A 48 -11.10 4.32 -28.79
CA CYS A 48 -10.36 4.83 -29.95
C CYS A 48 -8.95 4.28 -30.00
N LEU A 49 -8.24 4.31 -28.85
CA LEU A 49 -6.90 3.75 -28.75
C LEU A 49 -6.89 2.23 -29.02
N ALA A 50 -7.82 1.48 -28.43
CA ALA A 50 -7.97 0.04 -28.68
C ALA A 50 -8.17 -0.26 -30.17
N THR A 51 -9.03 0.48 -30.85
CA THR A 51 -9.27 0.33 -32.30
C THR A 51 -7.98 0.58 -33.08
N ALA A 52 -7.21 1.61 -32.75
CA ALA A 52 -5.94 1.90 -33.43
C ALA A 52 -4.88 0.81 -33.17
N LEU A 53 -4.78 0.29 -31.91
CA LEU A 53 -3.87 -0.80 -31.58
C LEU A 53 -4.21 -2.10 -32.32
N ILE A 54 -5.50 -2.42 -32.44
CA ILE A 54 -6.00 -3.56 -33.22
C ILE A 54 -5.67 -3.37 -34.71
N ASP A 55 -5.84 -2.16 -35.23
CA ASP A 55 -5.50 -1.84 -36.60
C ASP A 55 -3.99 -1.94 -36.90
N MET A 56 -3.16 -1.73 -35.89
CA MET A 56 -1.70 -1.95 -35.93
C MET A 56 -1.31 -3.42 -35.78
N GLY A 57 -2.28 -4.33 -35.65
CA GLY A 57 -2.05 -5.77 -35.53
C GLY A 57 -1.79 -6.25 -34.09
N LEU A 58 -2.23 -5.51 -33.07
CA LEU A 58 -2.21 -6.04 -31.70
C LEU A 58 -3.20 -7.19 -31.58
N GLU A 59 -2.73 -8.38 -31.20
CA GLU A 59 -3.55 -9.56 -31.04
C GLU A 59 -4.05 -9.74 -29.59
N ARG A 60 -5.13 -10.50 -29.42
CA ARG A 60 -5.65 -10.83 -28.10
C ARG A 60 -4.64 -11.66 -27.31
N GLY A 61 -4.43 -11.31 -26.03
CA GLY A 61 -3.50 -12.00 -25.15
C GLY A 61 -2.04 -11.59 -25.31
N GLU A 62 -1.73 -10.68 -26.26
CA GLU A 62 -0.39 -10.08 -26.33
C GLU A 62 -0.14 -9.15 -25.15
N HIS A 63 1.15 -8.86 -24.91
CA HIS A 63 1.59 -8.02 -23.80
C HIS A 63 2.08 -6.66 -24.30
N VAL A 64 1.65 -5.62 -23.61
CA VAL A 64 1.97 -4.23 -23.96
C VAL A 64 2.71 -3.56 -22.79
N GLY A 65 3.91 -3.05 -23.05
CA GLY A 65 4.70 -2.30 -22.06
C GLY A 65 4.02 -0.95 -21.74
N LEU A 66 3.98 -0.58 -20.47
CA LEU A 66 3.37 0.68 -20.01
C LEU A 66 4.29 1.34 -18.98
N LEU A 67 5.24 2.15 -19.47
CA LEU A 67 6.29 2.79 -18.68
C LEU A 67 5.93 4.25 -18.40
N ALA A 68 5.20 4.49 -17.30
CA ALA A 68 4.80 5.83 -16.91
C ALA A 68 4.33 5.90 -15.45
N ASP A 69 4.40 7.09 -14.87
CA ASP A 69 3.85 7.42 -13.57
C ASP A 69 2.39 7.86 -13.66
N ASN A 70 1.79 8.22 -12.53
CA ASN A 70 0.37 8.58 -12.40
C ASN A 70 0.00 9.78 -13.29
N ARG A 71 -0.84 9.54 -14.30
CA ARG A 71 -1.32 10.53 -15.25
C ARG A 71 -2.55 10.05 -16.01
N ILE A 72 -3.32 10.96 -16.56
CA ILE A 72 -4.55 10.61 -17.29
C ILE A 72 -4.26 9.72 -18.51
N GLU A 73 -3.15 9.94 -19.19
CA GLU A 73 -2.76 9.14 -20.34
C GLU A 73 -2.43 7.69 -19.94
N TRP A 74 -2.02 7.46 -18.68
CA TRP A 74 -1.79 6.10 -18.16
C TRP A 74 -3.09 5.30 -18.14
N ILE A 75 -4.16 5.86 -17.54
CA ILE A 75 -5.45 5.14 -17.44
C ILE A 75 -6.15 5.03 -18.79
N ILE A 76 -6.01 6.01 -19.69
CA ILE A 76 -6.50 5.93 -21.08
C ILE A 76 -5.78 4.78 -21.80
N SER A 77 -4.45 4.68 -21.66
CA SER A 77 -3.66 3.61 -22.27
C SER A 77 -4.03 2.25 -21.70
N ASN A 78 -4.16 2.14 -20.37
CA ASN A 78 -4.62 0.92 -19.72
C ASN A 78 -6.03 0.52 -20.22
N CYS A 79 -6.98 1.45 -20.28
CA CYS A 79 -8.31 1.21 -20.82
C CYS A 79 -8.23 0.67 -22.26
N GLY A 80 -7.43 1.30 -23.12
CA GLY A 80 -7.25 0.86 -24.51
C GLY A 80 -6.65 -0.54 -24.62
N ILE A 81 -5.65 -0.87 -23.82
CA ILE A 81 -5.02 -2.20 -23.77
C ILE A 81 -6.04 -3.26 -23.32
N GLN A 82 -6.80 -3.00 -22.25
CA GLN A 82 -7.81 -3.93 -21.73
C GLN A 82 -8.95 -4.15 -22.73
N LEU A 83 -9.44 -3.10 -23.41
CA LEU A 83 -10.47 -3.19 -24.45
C LEU A 83 -9.97 -3.93 -25.70
N ALA A 84 -8.68 -3.83 -26.03
CA ALA A 84 -8.08 -4.61 -27.11
C ALA A 84 -7.90 -6.11 -26.75
N GLY A 85 -8.16 -6.49 -25.49
CA GLY A 85 -7.99 -7.86 -24.99
C GLY A 85 -6.53 -8.26 -24.80
N ALA A 86 -5.66 -7.30 -24.55
CA ALA A 86 -4.24 -7.49 -24.25
C ALA A 86 -3.94 -7.26 -22.76
N ALA A 87 -2.80 -7.75 -22.29
CA ALA A 87 -2.32 -7.54 -20.92
C ALA A 87 -1.25 -6.45 -20.88
N ASP A 88 -1.27 -5.59 -19.87
CA ASP A 88 -0.20 -4.61 -19.68
C ASP A 88 0.95 -5.14 -18.84
N VAL A 89 2.14 -4.61 -19.10
CA VAL A 89 3.38 -4.82 -18.33
C VAL A 89 3.82 -3.45 -17.80
N PRO A 90 3.33 -3.05 -16.61
CA PRO A 90 3.49 -1.69 -16.13
C PRO A 90 4.76 -1.51 -15.30
N ARG A 91 5.41 -0.33 -15.43
CA ARG A 91 6.50 0.15 -14.55
C ARG A 91 6.47 1.68 -14.48
N GLY A 92 7.06 2.23 -13.42
CA GLY A 92 7.28 3.67 -13.29
C GLY A 92 8.46 4.18 -14.12
N THR A 93 8.63 5.49 -14.15
CA THR A 93 9.76 6.14 -14.83
C THR A 93 11.09 5.97 -14.11
N ASP A 94 11.05 5.60 -12.83
CA ASP A 94 12.19 5.29 -11.97
C ASP A 94 12.83 3.90 -12.24
N VAL A 95 12.21 3.12 -13.12
CA VAL A 95 12.72 1.79 -13.55
C VAL A 95 14.18 1.87 -14.00
N THR A 96 15.03 0.92 -13.54
CA THR A 96 16.45 0.89 -13.92
C THR A 96 16.65 0.41 -15.36
N ASP A 97 17.79 0.74 -15.96
CA ASP A 97 18.11 0.28 -17.31
C ASP A 97 18.21 -1.25 -17.38
N ALA A 98 18.75 -1.88 -16.33
CA ALA A 98 18.80 -3.33 -16.20
C ALA A 98 17.38 -3.95 -16.12
N ASP A 99 16.45 -3.32 -15.42
CA ASP A 99 15.06 -3.78 -15.39
C ASP A 99 14.38 -3.63 -16.75
N ILE A 100 14.59 -2.51 -17.45
CA ILE A 100 14.02 -2.28 -18.79
C ILE A 100 14.49 -3.39 -19.76
N THR A 101 15.80 -3.64 -19.80
CA THR A 101 16.41 -4.63 -20.72
C THR A 101 16.06 -6.07 -20.38
N TYR A 102 15.70 -6.34 -19.12
CA TYR A 102 15.22 -7.65 -18.70
C TYR A 102 13.70 -7.80 -18.88
N ILE A 103 12.91 -6.89 -18.32
CA ILE A 103 11.46 -7.05 -18.18
C ILE A 103 10.75 -7.06 -19.53
N LEU A 104 11.02 -6.09 -20.39
CA LEU A 104 10.27 -5.94 -21.64
C LEU A 104 10.48 -7.13 -22.60
N PRO A 105 11.73 -7.60 -22.88
CA PRO A 105 11.95 -8.80 -23.68
C PRO A 105 11.44 -10.08 -23.01
N HIS A 106 11.65 -10.23 -21.70
CA HIS A 106 11.17 -11.40 -20.96
C HIS A 106 9.63 -11.54 -21.01
N ALA A 107 8.92 -10.41 -20.96
CA ALA A 107 7.48 -10.34 -21.04
C ALA A 107 6.93 -10.41 -22.48
N ASP A 108 7.78 -10.63 -23.51
CA ASP A 108 7.38 -10.65 -24.92
C ASP A 108 6.64 -9.38 -25.36
N VAL A 109 7.05 -8.23 -24.84
CA VAL A 109 6.46 -6.93 -25.20
C VAL A 109 6.83 -6.58 -26.64
N ARG A 110 5.81 -6.32 -27.48
CA ARG A 110 5.98 -5.88 -28.87
C ARG A 110 5.67 -4.39 -29.05
N ILE A 111 4.72 -3.85 -28.30
CA ILE A 111 4.34 -2.44 -28.27
C ILE A 111 4.62 -1.90 -26.86
N CYS A 112 5.28 -0.74 -26.77
CA CYS A 112 5.63 -0.13 -25.50
C CYS A 112 5.22 1.35 -25.44
N PHE A 113 4.36 1.69 -24.49
CA PHE A 113 4.07 3.06 -24.14
C PHE A 113 5.17 3.61 -23.24
N ILE A 114 5.62 4.81 -23.55
CA ILE A 114 6.66 5.53 -22.81
C ILE A 114 6.15 6.90 -22.40
N GLU A 115 6.41 7.30 -21.16
CA GLU A 115 5.85 8.53 -20.61
C GLU A 115 6.29 9.78 -21.37
N ASN A 116 7.60 9.94 -21.59
CA ASN A 116 8.18 11.20 -22.04
C ASN A 116 9.44 10.97 -22.89
N VAL A 117 9.93 12.06 -23.51
CA VAL A 117 11.11 12.07 -24.36
C VAL A 117 12.38 11.72 -23.58
N GLU A 118 12.46 12.04 -22.30
CA GLU A 118 13.59 11.71 -21.43
C GLU A 118 13.75 10.20 -21.29
N LEU A 119 12.64 9.50 -21.04
CA LEU A 119 12.62 8.03 -21.00
C LEU A 119 12.94 7.43 -22.38
N TRP A 120 12.46 8.03 -23.46
CA TRP A 120 12.82 7.62 -24.81
C TRP A 120 14.33 7.67 -25.06
N LYS A 121 15.00 8.74 -24.65
CA LYS A 121 16.46 8.86 -24.81
C LYS A 121 17.21 7.72 -24.11
N ARG A 122 16.76 7.31 -22.92
CA ARG A 122 17.31 6.14 -22.22
C ARG A 122 17.07 4.85 -23.02
N ILE A 123 15.83 4.62 -23.45
CA ILE A 123 15.43 3.43 -24.22
C ILE A 123 16.19 3.38 -25.55
N GLN A 124 16.44 4.51 -26.20
CA GLN A 124 17.18 4.58 -27.46
C GLN A 124 18.61 4.06 -27.33
N VAL A 125 19.28 4.32 -26.21
CA VAL A 125 20.61 3.79 -25.90
C VAL A 125 20.56 2.26 -25.72
N LEU A 126 19.49 1.74 -25.12
CA LEU A 126 19.29 0.33 -24.81
C LEU A 126 18.68 -0.47 -25.98
N LYS A 127 18.40 0.17 -27.11
CA LYS A 127 17.59 -0.42 -28.22
C LYS A 127 18.17 -1.73 -28.76
N SER A 128 19.47 -1.90 -28.74
CA SER A 128 20.12 -3.15 -29.18
C SER A 128 19.81 -4.36 -28.29
N GLU A 129 19.46 -4.12 -27.02
CA GLU A 129 19.11 -5.14 -26.03
C GLU A 129 17.60 -5.40 -25.99
N LEU A 130 16.78 -4.44 -26.47
CA LEU A 130 15.32 -4.48 -26.46
C LEU A 130 14.77 -5.21 -27.71
N LYS A 131 15.23 -6.42 -27.91
CA LYS A 131 14.80 -7.25 -29.05
C LYS A 131 13.32 -7.61 -28.93
N GLY A 132 12.60 -7.54 -30.05
CA GLY A 132 11.18 -7.88 -30.12
C GLY A 132 10.24 -6.69 -29.96
N ILE A 133 10.70 -5.53 -29.48
CA ILE A 133 9.87 -4.34 -29.42
C ILE A 133 9.89 -3.64 -30.78
N GLU A 134 8.74 -3.61 -31.41
CA GLU A 134 8.56 -3.07 -32.77
C GLU A 134 8.11 -1.61 -32.74
N THR A 135 7.30 -1.25 -31.73
CA THR A 135 6.64 0.07 -31.69
C THR A 135 6.77 0.71 -30.32
N TYR A 136 7.15 1.97 -30.31
CA TYR A 136 7.11 2.84 -29.13
C TYR A 136 6.07 3.93 -29.31
N ILE A 137 5.32 4.24 -28.25
CA ILE A 137 4.23 5.23 -28.22
C ILE A 137 4.49 6.24 -27.12
N LEU A 138 4.72 7.51 -27.49
CA LEU A 138 4.89 8.62 -26.55
C LEU A 138 3.54 9.02 -25.96
N MET A 139 3.45 9.06 -24.64
CA MET A 139 2.22 9.38 -23.91
C MET A 139 2.04 10.88 -23.67
N ASN A 140 3.13 11.61 -23.38
CA ASN A 140 3.07 13.02 -22.99
C ASN A 140 2.54 13.91 -24.14
N LEU A 141 1.31 14.40 -23.97
CA LEU A 141 0.61 15.21 -24.98
C LEU A 141 1.22 16.60 -25.22
N ASP A 142 2.04 17.08 -24.28
CA ASP A 142 2.73 18.39 -24.39
C ASP A 142 4.08 18.29 -25.14
N GLN A 143 4.53 17.09 -25.50
CA GLN A 143 5.80 16.84 -26.17
C GLN A 143 5.56 16.33 -27.60
N SER A 144 6.40 16.71 -28.54
CA SER A 144 6.39 16.14 -29.89
C SER A 144 7.06 14.76 -29.91
N ALA A 145 6.47 13.81 -30.63
CA ALA A 145 7.05 12.49 -30.79
C ALA A 145 8.37 12.56 -31.57
N PRO A 146 9.45 11.94 -31.07
CA PRO A 146 10.69 11.80 -31.81
C PRO A 146 10.51 10.92 -33.07
N GLU A 147 11.48 11.00 -33.99
CA GLU A 147 11.49 10.15 -35.18
C GLU A 147 11.42 8.65 -34.79
N GLY A 148 10.54 7.91 -35.46
CA GLY A 148 10.32 6.47 -35.22
C GLY A 148 9.51 6.14 -33.95
N VAL A 149 8.92 7.14 -33.30
CA VAL A 149 8.02 6.98 -32.15
C VAL A 149 6.64 7.51 -32.55
N LEU A 150 5.60 6.71 -32.28
CA LEU A 150 4.22 7.14 -32.48
C LEU A 150 3.77 8.04 -31.31
N HIS A 151 2.77 8.87 -31.56
CA HIS A 151 2.21 9.71 -30.50
C HIS A 151 0.83 9.19 -30.08
N LEU A 152 0.58 9.07 -28.78
CA LEU A 152 -0.70 8.62 -28.24
C LEU A 152 -1.89 9.38 -28.82
N LYS A 153 -1.78 10.71 -28.92
CA LYS A 153 -2.83 11.57 -29.49
C LYS A 153 -3.19 11.16 -30.93
N ASP A 154 -2.17 10.93 -31.76
CA ASP A 154 -2.39 10.59 -33.18
C ASP A 154 -3.04 9.22 -33.32
N LEU A 155 -2.70 8.27 -32.44
CA LEU A 155 -3.36 6.96 -32.40
C LEU A 155 -4.83 7.05 -31.97
N ILE A 156 -5.13 7.86 -30.97
CA ILE A 156 -6.51 8.10 -30.54
C ILE A 156 -7.31 8.73 -31.71
N GLU A 157 -6.77 9.74 -32.41
CA GLU A 157 -7.44 10.34 -33.57
C GLU A 157 -7.59 9.37 -34.73
N LYS A 158 -6.59 8.53 -35.01
CA LYS A 158 -6.69 7.45 -36.00
C LYS A 158 -7.83 6.49 -35.66
N GLY A 159 -7.86 6.02 -34.40
CA GLY A 159 -8.93 5.13 -33.95
C GLY A 159 -10.31 5.79 -34.00
N ARG A 160 -10.39 7.08 -33.67
CA ARG A 160 -11.63 7.87 -33.78
C ARG A 160 -12.15 7.92 -35.20
N ALA A 161 -11.27 8.11 -36.19
CA ALA A 161 -11.63 8.08 -37.60
C ALA A 161 -12.17 6.69 -38.01
N LEU A 162 -11.44 5.60 -37.68
CA LEU A 162 -11.88 4.23 -37.96
C LEU A 162 -13.26 3.91 -37.33
N ARG A 163 -13.46 4.31 -36.08
CA ARG A 163 -14.73 4.10 -35.36
C ARG A 163 -15.88 4.90 -36.00
N LYS A 164 -15.61 6.09 -36.50
CA LYS A 164 -16.57 6.92 -37.24
C LYS A 164 -16.99 6.24 -38.54
N ASP A 165 -16.07 5.49 -39.18
CA ASP A 165 -16.33 4.71 -40.39
C ASP A 165 -16.98 3.34 -40.08
N GLY A 166 -17.34 3.09 -38.83
CA GLY A 166 -18.11 1.91 -38.40
C GLY A 166 -17.29 0.77 -37.78
N ASP A 167 -15.98 0.95 -37.55
CA ASP A 167 -15.17 -0.07 -36.86
C ASP A 167 -15.62 -0.28 -35.41
N ARG A 168 -15.93 -1.52 -35.04
CA ARG A 168 -16.39 -1.95 -33.70
C ARG A 168 -15.53 -3.08 -33.12
N ARG A 169 -14.37 -3.34 -33.71
CA ARG A 169 -13.47 -4.43 -33.25
C ARG A 169 -13.07 -4.29 -31.78
N ALA A 170 -12.94 -3.08 -31.26
CA ALA A 170 -12.63 -2.83 -29.85
C ALA A 170 -13.74 -3.38 -28.92
N GLU A 171 -15.02 -3.09 -29.21
CA GLU A 171 -16.16 -3.59 -28.44
C GLU A 171 -16.33 -5.09 -28.57
N GLU A 172 -16.08 -5.63 -29.75
CA GLU A 172 -16.15 -7.08 -30.02
C GLU A 172 -15.08 -7.81 -29.20
N ARG A 173 -13.83 -7.32 -29.22
CA ARG A 173 -12.74 -7.89 -28.41
C ARG A 173 -13.00 -7.75 -26.92
N ALA A 174 -13.43 -6.58 -26.46
CA ALA A 174 -13.76 -6.34 -25.06
C ALA A 174 -14.81 -7.32 -24.51
N LYS A 175 -15.85 -7.65 -25.32
CA LYS A 175 -16.85 -8.64 -24.97
C LYS A 175 -16.34 -10.08 -25.02
N ALA A 176 -15.28 -10.34 -25.78
CA ALA A 176 -14.67 -11.66 -25.90
C ALA A 176 -13.65 -11.96 -24.79
N VAL A 177 -13.20 -10.95 -24.02
CA VAL A 177 -12.29 -11.13 -22.88
C VAL A 177 -12.97 -11.98 -21.81
N GLN A 178 -12.23 -12.98 -21.32
CA GLN A 178 -12.71 -13.88 -20.27
C GLN A 178 -12.08 -13.53 -18.91
N PRO A 179 -12.73 -13.84 -17.78
CA PRO A 179 -12.18 -13.62 -16.44
C PRO A 179 -10.81 -14.26 -16.21
N GLU A 180 -10.54 -15.38 -16.89
CA GLU A 180 -9.29 -16.15 -16.81
C GLU A 180 -8.17 -15.62 -17.71
N ASP A 181 -8.46 -14.68 -18.62
CA ASP A 181 -7.44 -14.02 -19.43
C ASP A 181 -6.53 -13.17 -18.54
N LEU A 182 -5.27 -13.01 -18.95
CA LEU A 182 -4.34 -12.12 -18.25
C LEU A 182 -4.77 -10.66 -18.42
N SER A 183 -4.86 -9.94 -17.31
CA SER A 183 -5.07 -8.50 -17.29
C SER A 183 -3.75 -7.75 -17.22
N THR A 184 -2.77 -8.28 -16.46
CA THR A 184 -1.49 -7.62 -16.25
C THR A 184 -0.40 -8.60 -15.81
N ILE A 185 0.86 -8.27 -16.13
CA ILE A 185 2.05 -8.95 -15.59
C ILE A 185 2.86 -7.91 -14.82
N ILE A 186 2.83 -7.97 -13.50
CA ILE A 186 3.54 -7.01 -12.64
C ILE A 186 4.85 -7.63 -12.16
N TYR A 187 5.98 -7.00 -12.50
CA TYR A 187 7.28 -7.47 -12.06
C TYR A 187 7.60 -6.98 -10.65
N THR A 188 8.00 -7.90 -9.79
CA THR A 188 8.45 -7.63 -8.42
C THR A 188 9.93 -7.93 -8.26
N SER A 189 10.64 -7.13 -7.46
CA SER A 189 12.04 -7.42 -7.10
C SER A 189 12.10 -8.70 -6.28
N GLY A 190 12.64 -9.76 -6.85
CA GLY A 190 12.90 -10.99 -6.13
C GLY A 190 14.09 -10.82 -5.17
N THR A 191 14.00 -11.39 -3.97
CA THR A 191 15.11 -11.39 -2.98
C THR A 191 16.33 -12.20 -3.45
N THR A 192 16.26 -12.87 -4.58
CA THR A 192 17.27 -13.86 -5.03
C THR A 192 17.73 -13.66 -6.49
N GLY A 193 17.57 -12.49 -7.10
CA GLY A 193 18.02 -12.27 -8.47
C GLY A 193 17.06 -11.43 -9.33
N SER A 194 16.88 -11.81 -10.60
CA SER A 194 16.08 -11.07 -11.57
C SER A 194 14.62 -10.91 -11.13
N PRO A 195 13.95 -9.80 -11.49
CA PRO A 195 12.55 -9.57 -11.20
C PRO A 195 11.64 -10.69 -11.70
N LYS A 196 10.60 -11.02 -10.95
CA LYS A 196 9.61 -12.05 -11.30
C LYS A 196 8.32 -11.41 -11.78
N GLY A 197 7.81 -11.84 -12.93
CA GLY A 197 6.56 -11.35 -13.51
C GLY A 197 5.35 -12.06 -12.90
N VAL A 198 4.62 -11.41 -12.02
CA VAL A 198 3.40 -11.92 -11.39
C VAL A 198 2.26 -11.85 -12.39
N MET A 199 1.67 -12.99 -12.75
CA MET A 199 0.53 -13.07 -13.67
C MET A 199 -0.80 -12.89 -12.94
N LEU A 200 -1.49 -11.80 -13.20
CA LEU A 200 -2.82 -11.52 -12.64
C LEU A 200 -3.89 -11.58 -13.73
N GLN A 201 -4.92 -12.37 -13.47
CA GLN A 201 -6.10 -12.51 -14.33
C GLN A 201 -7.10 -11.39 -14.04
N HIS A 202 -8.03 -11.15 -14.96
CA HIS A 202 -9.14 -10.22 -14.74
C HIS A 202 -9.94 -10.61 -13.50
N SER A 203 -10.22 -11.90 -13.31
CA SER A 203 -10.93 -12.41 -12.13
C SER A 203 -10.28 -12.06 -10.80
N ASN A 204 -8.93 -12.07 -10.73
CA ASN A 204 -8.22 -11.68 -9.50
C ASN A 204 -8.51 -10.22 -9.14
N ILE A 205 -8.40 -9.31 -10.12
CA ILE A 205 -8.59 -7.87 -9.93
C ILE A 205 -10.06 -7.55 -9.63
N MET A 206 -11.01 -8.14 -10.37
CA MET A 206 -12.43 -7.89 -10.15
C MET A 206 -12.90 -8.39 -8.79
N TYR A 207 -12.43 -9.58 -8.37
CA TYR A 207 -12.73 -10.10 -7.04
C TYR A 207 -12.18 -9.16 -5.94
N MET A 208 -10.95 -8.67 -6.12
CA MET A 208 -10.32 -7.73 -5.19
C MET A 208 -11.14 -6.46 -5.02
N ILE A 209 -11.62 -5.87 -6.11
CA ILE A 209 -12.46 -4.67 -6.09
C ILE A 209 -13.73 -4.89 -5.23
N ASP A 210 -14.35 -6.07 -5.35
CA ASP A 210 -15.54 -6.42 -4.57
C ASP A 210 -15.28 -6.60 -3.07
N CYS A 211 -14.02 -6.90 -2.70
CA CYS A 211 -13.61 -7.14 -1.31
C CYS A 211 -13.12 -5.89 -0.58
N ILE A 212 -12.88 -4.76 -1.24
CA ILE A 212 -12.42 -3.54 -0.58
C ILE A 212 -13.48 -3.04 0.42
N PRO A 213 -13.19 -2.98 1.73
CA PRO A 213 -14.20 -2.78 2.76
C PRO A 213 -14.47 -1.29 3.06
N VAL A 214 -14.62 -0.49 2.03
CA VAL A 214 -14.91 0.95 2.12
C VAL A 214 -16.17 1.26 1.33
N ASP A 215 -17.08 1.99 1.96
CA ASP A 215 -18.32 2.43 1.31
C ASP A 215 -18.08 3.76 0.58
N LEU A 216 -17.85 3.68 -0.73
CA LEU A 216 -17.73 4.82 -1.63
C LEU A 216 -18.90 4.85 -2.62
N GLY A 217 -19.12 6.04 -3.17
CA GLY A 217 -20.14 6.25 -4.19
C GLY A 217 -19.80 7.42 -5.12
N PRO A 218 -20.73 7.75 -6.03
CA PRO A 218 -20.48 8.74 -7.10
C PRO A 218 -20.21 10.18 -6.64
N HIS A 219 -20.35 10.49 -5.36
CA HIS A 219 -20.04 11.79 -4.77
C HIS A 219 -18.69 11.81 -4.05
N ASP A 220 -18.04 10.65 -3.97
CA ASP A 220 -16.75 10.52 -3.32
C ASP A 220 -15.61 10.94 -4.25
N ARG A 221 -14.50 11.31 -3.63
CA ARG A 221 -13.29 11.77 -4.31
C ARG A 221 -12.10 11.00 -3.76
N ALA A 222 -11.41 10.28 -4.63
CA ALA A 222 -10.17 9.60 -4.31
C ALA A 222 -8.97 10.50 -4.65
N LEU A 223 -7.96 10.53 -3.80
CA LEU A 223 -6.66 11.13 -4.08
C LEU A 223 -5.64 10.02 -4.30
N SER A 224 -5.15 9.89 -5.53
CA SER A 224 -4.18 8.87 -5.93
C SER A 224 -2.77 9.46 -5.82
N ILE A 225 -1.96 8.90 -4.92
CA ILE A 225 -0.59 9.34 -4.62
C ILE A 225 0.45 8.23 -4.70
N LEU A 226 0.00 6.97 -4.63
CA LEU A 226 0.87 5.82 -4.81
C LEU A 226 1.05 5.52 -6.30
N PRO A 227 2.11 4.82 -6.70
CA PRO A 227 2.32 4.47 -8.10
C PRO A 227 1.21 3.57 -8.65
N VAL A 228 0.52 4.01 -9.70
CA VAL A 228 -0.59 3.26 -10.34
C VAL A 228 -0.12 1.99 -11.04
N TRP A 229 1.16 1.89 -11.39
CA TRP A 229 1.78 0.66 -11.91
C TRP A 229 1.95 -0.42 -10.83
N HIS A 230 1.82 -0.06 -9.54
CA HIS A 230 1.77 -1.02 -8.43
C HIS A 230 0.34 -1.50 -8.19
N ILE A 231 0.16 -2.81 -7.94
CA ILE A 231 -1.18 -3.43 -7.81
C ILE A 231 -2.04 -2.77 -6.74
N PHE A 232 -1.46 -2.29 -5.66
CA PHE A 232 -2.20 -1.68 -4.56
C PHE A 232 -2.97 -0.43 -5.01
N GLU A 233 -2.31 0.55 -5.63
CA GLU A 233 -2.98 1.75 -6.13
C GLU A 233 -3.91 1.42 -7.29
N ARG A 234 -3.49 0.53 -8.19
CA ARG A 234 -4.34 0.08 -9.30
C ARG A 234 -5.66 -0.52 -8.82
N ALA A 235 -5.64 -1.37 -7.79
CA ALA A 235 -6.86 -1.95 -7.22
C ALA A 235 -7.79 -0.87 -6.65
N LEU A 236 -7.25 0.14 -5.96
CA LEU A 236 -8.02 1.27 -5.44
C LEU A 236 -8.59 2.17 -6.55
N GLU A 237 -7.84 2.36 -7.63
CA GLU A 237 -8.28 3.12 -8.78
C GLU A 237 -9.42 2.40 -9.54
N MET A 238 -9.26 1.11 -9.79
CA MET A 238 -10.33 0.29 -10.39
C MET A 238 -11.57 0.20 -9.49
N PHE A 239 -11.38 0.13 -8.17
CA PHE A 239 -12.48 0.24 -7.21
C PHE A 239 -13.18 1.60 -7.31
N SER A 240 -12.44 2.71 -7.41
CA SER A 240 -13.01 4.04 -7.59
C SER A 240 -13.84 4.14 -8.88
N ILE A 241 -13.36 3.52 -9.98
CA ILE A 241 -14.09 3.43 -11.25
C ILE A 241 -15.39 2.63 -11.06
N ALA A 242 -15.35 1.48 -10.39
CA ALA A 242 -16.52 0.64 -10.13
C ALA A 242 -17.59 1.37 -9.29
N MET A 243 -17.16 2.23 -8.37
CA MET A 243 -18.05 3.00 -7.48
C MET A 243 -18.54 4.32 -8.10
N GLY A 244 -18.02 4.71 -9.26
CA GLY A 244 -18.29 6.00 -9.91
C GLY A 244 -17.67 7.19 -9.17
N CYS A 245 -16.64 6.92 -8.35
CA CYS A 245 -15.87 7.89 -7.58
C CYS A 245 -14.89 8.62 -8.50
N SER A 246 -14.71 9.93 -8.31
CA SER A 246 -13.70 10.67 -9.08
C SER A 246 -12.31 10.52 -8.46
N THR A 247 -11.29 10.28 -9.29
CA THR A 247 -9.90 10.12 -8.88
C THR A 247 -9.06 11.34 -9.31
N TYR A 248 -8.21 11.83 -8.42
CA TYR A 248 -7.33 12.96 -8.64
C TYR A 248 -5.89 12.52 -8.42
N TYR A 249 -5.05 12.63 -9.45
CA TYR A 249 -3.63 12.31 -9.35
C TYR A 249 -2.87 13.41 -8.64
N SER A 250 -2.14 13.05 -7.60
CA SER A 250 -1.32 13.95 -6.80
C SER A 250 0.10 13.38 -6.60
N SER A 251 0.90 14.08 -5.83
CA SER A 251 2.22 13.65 -5.42
C SER A 251 2.47 14.02 -3.96
N ILE A 252 3.44 13.36 -3.32
CA ILE A 252 3.81 13.65 -1.92
C ILE A 252 4.15 15.14 -1.74
N ARG A 253 4.81 15.75 -2.75
CA ARG A 253 5.19 17.18 -2.72
C ARG A 253 3.98 18.12 -2.73
N MET A 254 2.89 17.72 -3.41
CA MET A 254 1.69 18.54 -3.57
C MET A 254 0.55 18.18 -2.60
N LEU A 255 0.75 17.13 -1.80
CA LEU A 255 -0.30 16.53 -0.97
C LEU A 255 -1.02 17.55 -0.07
N GLY A 256 -0.28 18.43 0.61
CA GLY A 256 -0.89 19.40 1.53
C GLY A 256 -1.83 20.40 0.85
N ASP A 257 -1.50 20.83 -0.37
CA ASP A 257 -2.35 21.69 -1.17
C ASP A 257 -3.56 20.92 -1.73
N ASP A 258 -3.33 19.68 -2.19
CA ASP A 258 -4.37 18.89 -2.84
C ASP A 258 -5.38 18.35 -1.83
N LEU A 259 -4.97 18.02 -0.60
CA LEU A 259 -5.91 17.71 0.48
C LEU A 259 -6.92 18.85 0.74
N LYS A 260 -6.46 20.10 0.63
CA LYS A 260 -7.33 21.29 0.81
C LYS A 260 -8.22 21.56 -0.41
N ASN A 261 -7.64 21.39 -1.62
CA ASN A 261 -8.32 21.77 -2.87
C ASN A 261 -9.29 20.68 -3.35
N VAL A 262 -8.92 19.42 -3.27
CA VAL A 262 -9.73 18.27 -3.67
C VAL A 262 -10.71 17.86 -2.57
N GLN A 263 -10.31 18.03 -1.31
CA GLN A 263 -11.05 17.51 -0.14
C GLN A 263 -11.44 16.04 -0.34
N PRO A 264 -10.45 15.16 -0.48
CA PRO A 264 -10.71 13.76 -0.77
C PRO A 264 -11.49 13.09 0.36
N THR A 265 -12.36 12.15 -0.01
CA THR A 265 -13.10 11.31 0.94
C THR A 265 -12.42 9.96 1.14
N PHE A 266 -11.48 9.62 0.25
CA PHE A 266 -10.74 8.37 0.25
C PHE A 266 -9.32 8.56 -0.27
N MET A 267 -8.38 7.76 0.25
CA MET A 267 -6.98 7.78 -0.20
C MET A 267 -6.29 6.46 0.15
N GLY A 268 -5.56 5.89 -0.82
CA GLY A 268 -4.54 4.89 -0.57
C GLY A 268 -3.24 5.54 -0.10
N SER A 269 -2.49 4.87 0.78
CA SER A 269 -1.27 5.44 1.34
C SER A 269 -0.27 4.35 1.76
N ALA A 270 0.99 4.75 1.87
CA ALA A 270 2.02 3.96 2.52
C ALA A 270 2.26 4.46 3.97
N PRO A 271 2.79 3.62 4.88
CA PRO A 271 3.08 4.01 6.27
C PRO A 271 3.92 5.28 6.39
N ARG A 272 4.93 5.44 5.54
CA ARG A 272 5.82 6.61 5.54
C ARG A 272 5.09 7.95 5.41
N LEU A 273 3.97 7.98 4.69
CA LEU A 273 3.14 9.18 4.59
C LEU A 273 2.60 9.59 5.96
N TRP A 274 2.09 8.63 6.72
CA TRP A 274 1.50 8.86 8.04
C TRP A 274 2.57 9.25 9.06
N GLU A 275 3.76 8.66 8.98
CA GLU A 275 4.91 9.05 9.80
C GLU A 275 5.28 10.52 9.57
N VAL A 276 5.43 10.94 8.31
CA VAL A 276 5.76 12.34 7.97
C VAL A 276 4.65 13.30 8.42
N LEU A 277 3.38 12.92 8.24
CA LEU A 277 2.26 13.76 8.71
C LEU A 277 2.22 13.84 10.24
N TYR A 278 2.47 12.74 10.93
CA TYR A 278 2.56 12.67 12.39
C TYR A 278 3.64 13.62 12.91
N MET A 279 4.86 13.50 12.40
CA MET A 279 5.98 14.37 12.78
C MET A 279 5.65 15.85 12.56
N ARG A 280 5.16 16.21 11.37
CA ARG A 280 4.76 17.61 11.08
C ARG A 280 3.69 18.15 12.02
N ILE A 281 2.72 17.33 12.43
CA ILE A 281 1.69 17.75 13.38
C ILE A 281 2.32 18.01 14.77
N LEU A 282 3.23 17.14 15.21
CA LEU A 282 3.92 17.29 16.49
C LEU A 282 4.83 18.53 16.49
N ASP A 283 5.63 18.74 15.45
CA ASP A 283 6.52 19.90 15.31
C ASP A 283 5.74 21.21 15.34
N ASN A 284 4.64 21.27 14.58
CA ASN A 284 3.75 22.43 14.59
C ASN A 284 3.12 22.66 15.98
N ALA A 285 2.81 21.59 16.71
CA ALA A 285 2.28 21.71 18.07
C ALA A 285 3.36 22.18 19.06
N GLN A 286 4.58 21.73 18.92
CA GLN A 286 5.72 22.15 19.76
C GLN A 286 6.13 23.61 19.49
N ALA A 287 6.17 24.01 18.22
CA ALA A 287 6.49 25.40 17.83
C ALA A 287 5.36 26.40 18.16
N ALA A 288 4.16 25.92 18.51
CA ALA A 288 3.03 26.77 18.81
C ALA A 288 3.20 27.50 20.15
N HIS A 289 2.47 28.63 20.32
CA HIS A 289 2.39 29.35 21.59
C HIS A 289 2.09 28.40 22.77
N PRO A 290 2.70 28.56 23.97
CA PRO A 290 2.57 27.63 25.10
C PRO A 290 1.14 27.20 25.44
N VAL A 291 0.18 28.11 25.35
CA VAL A 291 -1.25 27.79 25.58
C VAL A 291 -1.77 26.81 24.53
N ARG A 292 -1.45 27.01 23.25
CA ARG A 292 -1.89 26.09 22.17
C ARG A 292 -1.22 24.73 22.31
N ARG A 293 0.05 24.70 22.68
CA ARG A 293 0.80 23.47 22.96
C ARG A 293 0.17 22.70 24.12
N PHE A 294 -0.14 23.39 25.24
CA PHE A 294 -0.84 22.78 26.38
C PHE A 294 -2.20 22.20 25.96
N LEU A 295 -3.01 22.98 25.21
CA LEU A 295 -4.31 22.51 24.72
C LEU A 295 -4.19 21.28 23.79
N PHE A 296 -3.17 21.25 22.93
CA PHE A 296 -2.92 20.09 22.06
C PHE A 296 -2.63 18.83 22.89
N HIS A 297 -1.66 18.88 23.80
CA HIS A 297 -1.30 17.72 24.64
C HIS A 297 -2.47 17.26 25.53
N THR A 298 -3.21 18.20 26.13
CA THR A 298 -4.39 17.87 26.93
C THR A 298 -5.49 17.24 26.08
N GLY A 299 -5.77 17.82 24.91
CA GLY A 299 -6.78 17.31 23.98
C GLY A 299 -6.43 15.92 23.44
N TYR A 300 -5.17 15.70 23.08
CA TYR A 300 -4.72 14.39 22.64
C TYR A 300 -4.74 13.36 23.78
N GLY A 301 -4.27 13.68 24.98
CA GLY A 301 -4.33 12.78 26.14
C GLY A 301 -5.77 12.38 26.50
N LEU A 302 -6.72 13.33 26.42
CA LEU A 302 -8.14 13.01 26.61
C LEU A 302 -8.69 12.11 25.48
N ALA A 303 -8.27 12.34 24.23
CA ALA A 303 -8.63 11.48 23.11
C ALA A 303 -8.10 10.06 23.29
N GLU A 304 -6.86 9.92 23.73
CA GLU A 304 -6.27 8.62 24.05
C GLU A 304 -7.07 7.88 25.13
N ILE A 305 -7.36 8.53 26.24
CA ILE A 305 -8.15 7.94 27.32
C ILE A 305 -9.54 7.51 26.84
N TYR A 306 -10.22 8.39 26.10
CA TYR A 306 -11.55 8.14 25.56
C TYR A 306 -11.55 6.98 24.55
N LYS A 307 -10.63 7.02 23.57
CA LYS A 307 -10.56 6.03 22.49
C LYS A 307 -10.09 4.66 22.99
N ASN A 308 -9.11 4.60 23.89
CA ASN A 308 -8.68 3.35 24.53
C ASN A 308 -9.84 2.67 25.26
N SER A 309 -10.64 3.45 25.99
CA SER A 309 -11.83 2.91 26.65
C SER A 309 -12.86 2.41 25.64
N LEU A 310 -13.14 3.21 24.60
CA LEU A 310 -14.07 2.83 23.54
C LEU A 310 -13.62 1.58 22.76
N PHE A 311 -12.31 1.45 22.49
CA PHE A 311 -11.76 0.30 21.79
C PHE A 311 -11.87 -0.97 22.63
N TYR A 312 -11.59 -0.88 23.93
CA TYR A 312 -11.79 -2.01 24.83
C TYR A 312 -13.28 -2.45 24.88
N LEU A 313 -14.19 -1.49 25.04
CA LEU A 313 -15.64 -1.75 25.07
C LEU A 313 -16.16 -2.39 23.78
N LYS A 314 -15.57 -2.03 22.62
CA LYS A 314 -15.92 -2.57 21.30
C LYS A 314 -15.09 -3.78 20.89
N ASN A 315 -14.31 -4.37 21.81
CA ASN A 315 -13.40 -5.50 21.52
C ASN A 315 -12.43 -5.21 20.36
N ARG A 316 -11.89 -3.99 20.30
CA ARG A 316 -10.94 -3.53 19.29
C ARG A 316 -9.49 -3.48 19.79
N THR A 317 -9.26 -3.93 21.00
CA THR A 317 -7.91 -4.14 21.57
C THR A 317 -7.43 -5.53 21.17
N PRO A 318 -6.20 -5.71 20.66
CA PRO A 318 -5.73 -7.01 20.21
C PRO A 318 -5.59 -7.99 21.37
N HIS A 319 -6.19 -9.17 21.23
CA HIS A 319 -6.06 -10.27 22.20
C HIS A 319 -5.15 -11.35 21.63
N LEU A 320 -3.89 -11.37 22.08
CA LEU A 320 -2.90 -12.37 21.66
C LEU A 320 -3.06 -13.71 22.41
N HIS A 321 -3.65 -13.65 23.61
CA HIS A 321 -3.99 -14.80 24.43
C HIS A 321 -5.49 -14.86 24.66
N LYS A 322 -6.01 -16.06 24.98
CA LYS A 322 -7.43 -16.22 25.29
C LYS A 322 -7.79 -15.37 26.51
N PRO A 323 -8.69 -14.39 26.37
CA PRO A 323 -9.05 -13.51 27.47
C PRO A 323 -9.75 -14.30 28.57
N ASN A 324 -9.39 -14.02 29.84
CA ASN A 324 -10.13 -14.54 30.98
C ASN A 324 -11.50 -13.80 31.05
N PRO A 325 -12.64 -14.51 31.02
CA PRO A 325 -13.95 -13.87 30.95
C PRO A 325 -14.25 -12.94 32.14
N ILE A 326 -13.80 -13.31 33.34
CA ILE A 326 -14.04 -12.50 34.56
C ILE A 326 -13.23 -11.19 34.49
N LEU A 327 -11.92 -11.31 34.19
CA LEU A 327 -11.05 -10.13 34.07
C LEU A 327 -11.49 -9.22 32.92
N PHE A 328 -11.94 -9.81 31.80
CA PHE A 328 -12.46 -9.05 30.68
C PHE A 328 -13.74 -8.28 31.07
N SER A 329 -14.67 -8.93 31.79
CA SER A 329 -15.91 -8.29 32.25
C SER A 329 -15.65 -7.17 33.26
N LEU A 330 -14.73 -7.36 34.21
CA LEU A 330 -14.33 -6.30 35.14
C LEU A 330 -13.66 -5.14 34.40
N GLY A 331 -12.76 -5.43 33.47
CA GLY A 331 -12.16 -4.43 32.60
C GLY A 331 -13.19 -3.66 31.80
N TRP A 332 -14.22 -4.34 31.26
CA TRP A 332 -15.30 -3.71 30.52
C TRP A 332 -16.06 -2.67 31.35
N ILE A 333 -16.40 -3.02 32.61
CA ILE A 333 -17.07 -2.10 33.55
C ILE A 333 -16.17 -0.88 33.84
N LEU A 334 -14.88 -1.10 34.13
CA LEU A 334 -13.93 -0.02 34.38
C LEU A 334 -13.80 0.93 33.18
N HIS A 335 -13.68 0.37 31.99
CA HIS A 335 -13.59 1.16 30.76
C HIS A 335 -14.90 1.89 30.43
N LEU A 336 -16.07 1.31 30.77
CA LEU A 336 -17.35 1.98 30.62
C LEU A 336 -17.46 3.22 31.55
N VAL A 337 -17.13 3.07 32.82
CA VAL A 337 -17.12 4.19 33.77
C VAL A 337 -16.15 5.28 33.32
N ARG A 338 -14.92 4.90 32.94
CA ARG A 338 -13.91 5.83 32.45
C ARG A 338 -14.38 6.56 31.19
N TRP A 339 -14.98 5.84 30.25
CA TRP A 339 -15.52 6.41 29.01
C TRP A 339 -16.61 7.44 29.30
N ILE A 340 -17.56 7.14 30.17
CA ILE A 340 -18.65 8.07 30.58
C ILE A 340 -18.05 9.33 31.21
N LEU A 341 -17.11 9.19 32.15
CA LEU A 341 -16.51 10.33 32.86
C LEU A 341 -15.71 11.26 31.96
N VAL A 342 -15.02 10.71 30.96
CA VAL A 342 -14.14 11.51 30.06
C VAL A 342 -14.94 12.11 28.90
N THR A 343 -16.08 11.56 28.54
CA THR A 343 -16.88 11.99 27.36
C THR A 343 -17.16 13.51 27.30
N PRO A 344 -17.57 14.22 28.37
CA PRO A 344 -17.83 15.66 28.27
C PRO A 344 -16.57 16.46 27.92
N LEU A 345 -15.45 16.17 28.59
CA LEU A 345 -14.18 16.85 28.34
C LEU A 345 -13.65 16.53 26.94
N TYR A 346 -13.68 15.25 26.54
CA TYR A 346 -13.33 14.84 25.19
C TYR A 346 -14.19 15.58 24.15
N GLY A 347 -15.50 15.69 24.35
CA GLY A 347 -16.39 16.41 23.45
C GLY A 347 -15.97 17.85 23.22
N PHE A 348 -15.61 18.58 24.29
CA PHE A 348 -15.08 19.94 24.18
C PHE A 348 -13.77 20.01 23.39
N PHE A 349 -12.77 19.19 23.75
CA PHE A 349 -11.48 19.20 23.09
C PHE A 349 -11.52 18.64 21.67
N ASN A 350 -12.46 17.74 21.39
CA ASN A 350 -12.70 17.23 20.04
C ASN A 350 -13.04 18.35 19.05
N VAL A 351 -13.90 19.30 19.46
CA VAL A 351 -14.26 20.45 18.62
C VAL A 351 -13.16 21.52 18.64
N ALA A 352 -12.61 21.83 19.83
CA ALA A 352 -11.68 22.94 19.97
C ALA A 352 -10.28 22.66 19.37
N VAL A 353 -9.83 21.40 19.41
CA VAL A 353 -8.45 21.00 19.06
C VAL A 353 -8.41 19.95 17.96
N LEU A 354 -9.07 18.78 18.17
CA LEU A 354 -8.89 17.64 17.28
C LEU A 354 -9.48 17.89 15.88
N GLU A 355 -10.56 18.65 15.80
CA GLU A 355 -11.15 19.05 14.51
C GLU A 355 -10.16 19.81 13.63
N ARG A 356 -9.33 20.68 14.21
CA ARG A 356 -8.29 21.41 13.47
C ARG A 356 -7.20 20.48 12.92
N ILE A 357 -6.87 19.42 13.67
CA ILE A 357 -5.92 18.39 13.20
C ILE A 357 -6.52 17.64 12.01
N ARG A 358 -7.81 17.24 12.12
CA ARG A 358 -8.51 16.57 11.02
C ARG A 358 -8.59 17.45 9.77
N GLN A 359 -8.88 18.76 9.94
CA GLN A 359 -8.91 19.71 8.82
C GLN A 359 -7.54 19.84 8.13
N ALA A 360 -6.44 19.79 8.88
CA ALA A 360 -5.09 19.85 8.31
C ALA A 360 -4.70 18.57 7.55
N ALA A 361 -5.26 17.42 7.94
CA ALA A 361 -4.99 16.11 7.34
C ALA A 361 -6.05 15.68 6.29
N GLY A 362 -7.02 16.55 5.96
CA GLY A 362 -8.12 16.25 5.04
C GLY A 362 -9.41 15.89 5.78
N ALA A 363 -10.16 16.91 6.24
CA ALA A 363 -11.38 16.77 7.04
C ALA A 363 -12.49 15.91 6.43
N SER A 364 -12.45 15.71 5.11
CA SER A 364 -13.48 14.96 4.37
C SER A 364 -13.21 13.46 4.30
N LEU A 365 -12.08 12.97 4.81
CA LEU A 365 -11.70 11.56 4.71
C LEU A 365 -12.69 10.66 5.49
N LYS A 366 -13.42 9.83 4.78
CA LYS A 366 -14.27 8.76 5.35
C LYS A 366 -13.41 7.59 5.83
N ALA A 367 -12.39 7.24 5.04
CA ALA A 367 -11.41 6.21 5.35
C ALA A 367 -10.14 6.43 4.51
N THR A 368 -9.03 5.91 5.03
CA THR A 368 -7.80 5.75 4.25
C THR A 368 -7.29 4.33 4.42
N ILE A 369 -6.69 3.76 3.38
CA ILE A 369 -6.07 2.44 3.48
C ILE A 369 -4.56 2.62 3.47
N SER A 370 -3.89 2.11 4.52
CA SER A 370 -2.43 2.05 4.59
C SER A 370 -1.97 0.61 4.30
N GLY A 371 -1.02 0.46 3.39
CA GLY A 371 -0.48 -0.85 3.00
C GLY A 371 0.92 -0.76 2.43
N GLY A 372 1.48 -1.90 2.01
CA GLY A 372 2.83 -2.00 1.47
C GLY A 372 3.96 -2.00 2.51
N GLY A 373 3.63 -1.86 3.80
CA GLY A 373 4.56 -1.91 4.93
C GLY A 373 3.81 -1.86 6.25
N ALA A 374 4.50 -2.14 7.36
CA ALA A 374 3.93 -2.07 8.69
C ALA A 374 3.76 -0.61 9.14
N LEU A 375 2.58 -0.26 9.63
CA LEU A 375 2.34 1.07 10.21
C LEU A 375 2.83 1.08 11.66
N PRO A 376 3.76 2.00 12.05
CA PRO A 376 4.22 2.07 13.42
C PRO A 376 3.07 2.29 14.41
N ARG A 377 3.08 1.57 15.52
CA ARG A 377 2.01 1.56 16.52
C ARG A 377 1.58 2.96 16.97
N HIS A 378 2.56 3.82 17.29
CA HIS A 378 2.28 5.17 17.78
C HIS A 378 1.60 6.04 16.72
N VAL A 379 1.94 5.85 15.44
CA VAL A 379 1.32 6.55 14.30
C VAL A 379 -0.10 6.04 14.09
N ASP A 380 -0.31 4.72 14.10
CA ASP A 380 -1.61 4.06 14.01
C ASP A 380 -2.56 4.56 15.12
N GLN A 381 -2.09 4.56 16.37
CA GLN A 381 -2.82 5.05 17.53
C GLN A 381 -3.17 6.54 17.39
N PHE A 382 -2.19 7.37 17.03
CA PHE A 382 -2.38 8.81 16.92
C PHE A 382 -3.53 9.15 15.97
N PHE A 383 -3.47 8.70 14.72
CA PHE A 383 -4.47 9.06 13.73
C PHE A 383 -5.86 8.50 14.07
N ASN A 384 -5.95 7.26 14.54
CA ASN A 384 -7.22 6.67 14.96
C ASN A 384 -7.77 7.35 16.22
N TYR A 385 -6.94 7.85 17.14
CA TYR A 385 -7.38 8.58 18.32
C TYR A 385 -7.87 9.99 18.00
N VAL A 386 -7.20 10.71 17.10
CA VAL A 386 -7.67 12.04 16.66
C VAL A 386 -8.88 11.95 15.73
N GLY A 387 -9.25 10.75 15.28
CA GLY A 387 -10.45 10.50 14.49
C GLY A 387 -10.25 10.53 12.97
N ILE A 388 -9.03 10.30 12.50
CA ILE A 388 -8.72 10.03 11.09
C ILE A 388 -8.61 8.51 10.95
N PRO A 389 -9.57 7.83 10.29
CA PRO A 389 -9.58 6.36 10.24
C PRO A 389 -8.54 5.86 9.26
N VAL A 390 -7.39 5.43 9.78
CA VAL A 390 -6.37 4.74 9.00
C VAL A 390 -6.62 3.24 9.12
N LEU A 391 -7.05 2.65 8.00
CA LEU A 391 -7.32 1.23 7.89
C LEU A 391 -6.08 0.54 7.32
N GLU A 392 -5.46 -0.32 8.10
CA GLU A 392 -4.31 -1.09 7.64
C GLU A 392 -4.78 -2.33 6.89
N GLY A 393 -4.16 -2.59 5.72
CA GLY A 393 -4.37 -3.77 4.91
C GLY A 393 -3.06 -4.51 4.65
N TYR A 394 -3.12 -5.83 4.59
CA TYR A 394 -1.98 -6.69 4.29
C TYR A 394 -2.26 -7.52 3.04
N GLY A 395 -1.31 -7.51 2.13
CA GLY A 395 -1.31 -8.29 0.90
C GLY A 395 -0.03 -8.05 0.10
N MET A 396 0.02 -8.63 -1.07
CA MET A 396 1.19 -8.59 -1.94
C MET A 396 0.77 -8.59 -3.41
N THR A 397 1.71 -8.41 -4.31
CA THR A 397 1.41 -8.43 -5.76
C THR A 397 0.83 -9.78 -6.17
N GLU A 398 1.34 -10.85 -5.61
CA GLU A 398 0.92 -12.23 -5.86
C GLU A 398 -0.51 -12.54 -5.38
N THR A 399 -1.13 -11.64 -4.62
CA THR A 399 -2.53 -11.73 -4.18
C THR A 399 -3.42 -10.64 -4.78
N ALA A 400 -3.01 -10.04 -5.87
CA ALA A 400 -3.72 -8.94 -6.55
C ALA A 400 -4.11 -7.78 -5.62
N GLY A 401 -3.55 -7.70 -4.42
CA GLY A 401 -3.86 -6.72 -3.38
C GLY A 401 -4.07 -7.37 -2.01
N PRO A 402 -4.94 -6.83 -1.13
CA PRO A 402 -5.05 -7.25 0.26
C PRO A 402 -5.64 -8.65 0.45
N ILE A 403 -5.03 -9.42 1.36
CA ILE A 403 -5.53 -10.67 1.95
C ILE A 403 -6.45 -10.36 3.12
N THR A 404 -6.08 -9.33 3.88
CA THR A 404 -6.80 -8.82 5.05
C THR A 404 -6.88 -7.31 5.00
N ALA A 405 -7.93 -6.74 5.56
CA ALA A 405 -8.05 -5.29 5.74
C ALA A 405 -8.88 -4.97 6.99
N ARG A 406 -8.47 -3.95 7.74
CA ARG A 406 -9.33 -3.37 8.77
C ARG A 406 -10.57 -2.73 8.14
N THR A 407 -11.66 -2.74 8.87
CA THR A 407 -12.87 -2.01 8.52
C THR A 407 -13.20 -1.00 9.63
N LEU A 408 -14.04 -0.01 9.34
CA LEU A 408 -14.51 0.94 10.37
C LEU A 408 -15.18 0.23 11.56
N ASN A 409 -15.80 -0.92 11.31
CA ASN A 409 -16.46 -1.72 12.35
C ASN A 409 -15.52 -2.72 13.04
N ARG A 410 -14.45 -3.16 12.37
CA ARG A 410 -13.46 -4.11 12.88
C ARG A 410 -12.05 -3.53 12.80
N LEU A 411 -11.88 -2.37 13.43
CA LEU A 411 -10.60 -1.68 13.56
C LEU A 411 -9.95 -2.15 14.87
N VAL A 412 -9.01 -3.10 14.76
CA VAL A 412 -8.19 -3.59 15.87
C VAL A 412 -6.77 -3.08 15.65
N ILE A 413 -6.32 -2.17 16.52
CA ILE A 413 -4.97 -1.57 16.44
C ILE A 413 -3.90 -2.66 16.48
N GLU A 414 -2.76 -2.46 15.82
CA GLU A 414 -1.64 -3.41 15.72
C GLU A 414 -1.98 -4.72 14.99
N THR A 415 -3.06 -4.78 14.25
CA THR A 415 -3.37 -5.91 13.37
C THR A 415 -3.64 -5.40 11.96
N VAL A 416 -3.55 -6.25 10.98
CA VAL A 416 -3.92 -5.92 9.59
C VAL A 416 -5.38 -6.27 9.27
N GLY A 417 -6.20 -6.48 10.30
CA GLY A 417 -7.63 -6.72 10.19
C GLY A 417 -8.04 -8.17 9.96
N PRO A 418 -9.33 -8.41 9.77
CA PRO A 418 -9.88 -9.72 9.44
C PRO A 418 -9.49 -10.14 8.01
N VAL A 419 -9.50 -11.44 7.77
CA VAL A 419 -9.37 -12.03 6.43
C VAL A 419 -10.58 -11.59 5.59
N LEU A 420 -10.31 -11.22 4.34
CA LEU A 420 -11.37 -10.82 3.41
C LEU A 420 -12.30 -11.99 3.07
N GLU A 421 -13.52 -11.67 2.69
CA GLU A 421 -14.51 -12.68 2.32
C GLU A 421 -14.01 -13.54 1.16
N GLY A 422 -14.24 -14.87 1.22
CA GLY A 422 -13.81 -15.83 0.19
C GLY A 422 -12.30 -16.08 0.11
N VAL A 423 -11.51 -15.46 0.98
CA VAL A 423 -10.09 -15.73 1.15
C VAL A 423 -9.89 -16.64 2.36
N GLU A 424 -9.06 -17.64 2.21
CA GLU A 424 -8.67 -18.55 3.28
C GLU A 424 -7.22 -18.27 3.69
N VAL A 425 -6.98 -18.26 5.01
CA VAL A 425 -5.63 -18.10 5.60
C VAL A 425 -5.37 -19.27 6.54
N LYS A 426 -4.18 -19.85 6.44
CA LYS A 426 -3.67 -20.78 7.43
C LYS A 426 -2.31 -20.32 7.95
N ILE A 427 -2.05 -20.61 9.23
CA ILE A 427 -0.75 -20.41 9.88
C ILE A 427 -0.08 -21.76 10.00
N VAL A 428 1.14 -21.87 9.48
CA VAL A 428 1.90 -23.12 9.40
C VAL A 428 3.14 -23.02 10.27
N ASP A 429 3.44 -24.08 11.03
CA ASP A 429 4.64 -24.14 11.85
C ASP A 429 5.92 -24.09 11.01
N LEU A 430 6.87 -23.28 11.43
CA LEU A 430 8.12 -23.03 10.71
C LEU A 430 9.05 -24.25 10.66
N ASN A 431 9.00 -25.11 11.68
CA ASN A 431 9.94 -26.22 11.83
C ASN A 431 9.36 -27.54 11.31
N HIS A 432 8.07 -27.76 11.52
CA HIS A 432 7.44 -29.06 11.29
C HIS A 432 6.43 -29.05 10.13
N GLY A 433 6.09 -27.87 9.62
CA GLY A 433 5.11 -27.73 8.53
C GLY A 433 3.66 -28.08 8.92
N GLU A 434 3.38 -28.21 10.22
CA GLU A 434 2.04 -28.50 10.72
C GLU A 434 1.13 -27.26 10.64
N ILE A 435 -0.16 -27.48 10.37
CA ILE A 435 -1.16 -26.40 10.38
C ILE A 435 -1.49 -26.05 11.83
N LEU A 436 -1.03 -24.89 12.29
CA LEU A 436 -1.34 -24.36 13.61
C LEU A 436 -2.75 -23.76 13.64
N TYR A 437 -3.11 -22.96 12.63
CA TYR A 437 -4.43 -22.31 12.50
C TYR A 437 -4.93 -22.36 11.04
N PRO A 438 -6.23 -22.58 10.77
CA PRO A 438 -7.21 -23.12 11.73
C PRO A 438 -6.84 -24.55 12.13
N ASN A 439 -6.90 -24.85 13.43
CA ASN A 439 -6.55 -26.18 13.90
C ASN A 439 -7.62 -27.20 13.42
N PRO A 440 -7.23 -28.33 12.80
CA PRO A 440 -8.18 -29.32 12.28
C PRO A 440 -9.13 -29.89 13.33
N LYS A 441 -8.69 -29.98 14.59
CA LYS A 441 -9.48 -30.54 15.69
C LYS A 441 -10.42 -29.50 16.34
N ASN A 442 -10.01 -28.22 16.35
CA ASN A 442 -10.81 -27.14 16.94
C ASN A 442 -10.40 -25.79 16.33
N LYS A 443 -11.30 -25.12 15.62
CA LYS A 443 -11.04 -23.83 14.94
C LYS A 443 -10.53 -22.70 15.88
N HIS A 444 -10.81 -22.80 17.18
CA HIS A 444 -10.32 -21.83 18.17
C HIS A 444 -8.94 -22.17 18.74
N MET A 445 -8.48 -23.39 18.54
CA MET A 445 -7.10 -23.76 18.86
C MET A 445 -6.17 -23.23 17.75
N GLY A 446 -4.95 -22.83 18.14
CA GLY A 446 -3.97 -22.26 17.22
C GLY A 446 -4.00 -20.73 17.11
N LYS A 447 -5.04 -20.04 17.62
CA LYS A 447 -5.00 -18.59 17.77
C LYS A 447 -3.91 -18.19 18.76
N GLY A 448 -3.17 -17.11 18.43
CA GLY A 448 -2.03 -16.65 19.21
C GLY A 448 -0.74 -17.44 18.97
N LEU A 449 -0.77 -18.50 18.14
CA LEU A 449 0.43 -19.21 17.71
C LEU A 449 1.03 -18.55 16.47
N ARG A 450 2.35 -18.47 16.44
CA ARG A 450 3.16 -17.86 15.39
C ARG A 450 3.54 -18.91 14.35
N GLY A 451 3.49 -18.54 13.06
CA GLY A 451 3.95 -19.38 11.95
C GLY A 451 3.89 -18.65 10.62
N GLU A 452 4.25 -19.35 9.54
CA GLU A 452 4.12 -18.83 8.17
C GLU A 452 2.67 -18.68 7.74
N ILE A 453 2.40 -17.58 7.05
CA ILE A 453 1.07 -17.27 6.51
C ILE A 453 0.96 -17.91 5.13
N HIS A 454 0.00 -18.80 4.96
CA HIS A 454 -0.39 -19.30 3.65
C HIS A 454 -1.80 -18.82 3.30
N VAL A 455 -2.02 -18.51 2.05
CA VAL A 455 -3.27 -17.97 1.54
C VAL A 455 -3.82 -18.80 0.38
N LYS A 456 -5.15 -18.89 0.30
CA LYS A 456 -5.87 -19.49 -0.82
C LYS A 456 -7.11 -18.65 -1.11
N GLY A 457 -7.46 -18.51 -2.39
CA GLY A 457 -8.67 -17.80 -2.80
C GLY A 457 -8.55 -17.19 -4.19
N PRO A 458 -9.62 -16.55 -4.64
CA PRO A 458 -9.70 -15.95 -5.99
C PRO A 458 -8.70 -14.81 -6.23
N ILE A 459 -8.11 -14.26 -5.17
CA ILE A 459 -7.10 -13.19 -5.24
C ILE A 459 -5.71 -13.69 -5.63
N VAL A 460 -5.45 -15.01 -5.52
CA VAL A 460 -4.10 -15.57 -5.71
C VAL A 460 -3.74 -15.58 -7.20
N MET A 461 -2.54 -15.16 -7.53
CA MET A 461 -1.99 -15.11 -8.88
C MET A 461 -2.08 -16.47 -9.60
N ARG A 462 -2.04 -16.43 -10.92
CA ARG A 462 -1.89 -17.66 -11.74
C ARG A 462 -0.52 -18.33 -11.56
N GLY A 463 0.53 -17.53 -11.26
CA GLY A 463 1.93 -17.95 -11.11
C GLY A 463 2.89 -16.90 -11.63
N TYR A 464 4.17 -17.23 -11.67
CA TYR A 464 5.21 -16.36 -12.25
C TYR A 464 5.41 -16.65 -13.72
N TYR A 465 5.40 -15.61 -14.55
CA TYR A 465 5.54 -15.70 -16.00
C TYR A 465 6.88 -16.35 -16.38
N LYS A 466 6.84 -17.39 -17.23
CA LYS A 466 7.99 -18.19 -17.66
C LYS A 466 8.88 -18.71 -16.51
N ASN A 467 8.34 -18.88 -15.31
CA ASN A 467 9.10 -19.34 -14.14
C ASN A 467 8.30 -20.34 -13.29
N GLN A 468 8.11 -21.55 -13.82
CA GLN A 468 7.37 -22.61 -13.15
C GLN A 468 8.06 -23.04 -11.84
N GLU A 469 9.39 -23.11 -11.82
CA GLU A 469 10.15 -23.48 -10.62
C GLU A 469 9.89 -22.50 -9.46
N ALA A 470 9.89 -21.20 -9.72
CA ALA A 470 9.55 -20.21 -8.69
C ALA A 470 8.08 -20.29 -8.27
N THR A 471 7.18 -20.64 -9.20
CA THR A 471 5.77 -20.85 -8.91
C THR A 471 5.58 -22.03 -7.98
N ASP A 472 6.17 -23.17 -8.28
CA ASP A 472 6.06 -24.41 -7.49
C ASP A 472 6.67 -24.29 -6.07
N LYS A 473 7.66 -23.40 -5.91
CA LYS A 473 8.25 -23.08 -4.59
C LYS A 473 7.28 -22.37 -3.66
N VAL A 474 6.37 -21.55 -4.19
CA VAL A 474 5.45 -20.76 -3.37
C VAL A 474 4.02 -21.29 -3.39
N MET A 475 3.64 -22.05 -4.43
CA MET A 475 2.28 -22.58 -4.60
C MET A 475 2.25 -24.10 -4.46
N LYS A 476 1.40 -24.60 -3.55
CA LYS A 476 1.19 -26.04 -3.37
C LYS A 476 -0.28 -26.30 -3.01
N ASP A 477 -0.93 -27.23 -3.73
CA ASP A 477 -2.33 -27.66 -3.50
C ASP A 477 -3.33 -26.49 -3.46
N GLY A 478 -3.10 -25.46 -4.26
CA GLY A 478 -3.91 -24.25 -4.32
C GLY A 478 -3.65 -23.25 -3.17
N TRP A 479 -2.69 -23.53 -2.31
CA TRP A 479 -2.21 -22.62 -1.27
C TRP A 479 -0.93 -21.92 -1.74
N MET A 480 -0.85 -20.63 -1.50
CA MET A 480 0.36 -19.85 -1.71
C MET A 480 1.00 -19.54 -0.35
N ASN A 481 2.28 -19.86 -0.21
CA ASN A 481 3.11 -19.40 0.91
C ASN A 481 3.52 -17.95 0.65
N THR A 482 3.16 -17.03 1.56
CA THR A 482 3.47 -15.62 1.43
C THR A 482 4.94 -15.30 1.77
N GLY A 483 5.61 -16.18 2.51
CA GLY A 483 6.92 -15.93 3.10
C GLY A 483 6.88 -14.94 4.27
N ASP A 484 5.69 -14.56 4.73
CA ASP A 484 5.49 -13.69 5.89
C ASP A 484 5.11 -14.51 7.12
N ILE A 485 5.53 -14.05 8.30
CA ILE A 485 5.22 -14.65 9.58
C ILE A 485 4.13 -13.85 10.27
N GLY A 486 3.18 -14.54 10.84
CA GLY A 486 2.09 -13.92 11.57
C GLY A 486 1.35 -14.86 12.52
N MET A 487 0.30 -14.33 13.09
CA MET A 487 -0.61 -15.09 13.96
C MET A 487 -2.04 -14.60 13.82
N MET A 488 -2.99 -15.50 14.02
CA MET A 488 -4.39 -15.13 14.16
C MET A 488 -4.70 -14.77 15.61
N THR A 489 -5.19 -13.56 15.85
CA THR A 489 -5.57 -13.09 17.19
C THR A 489 -6.90 -13.68 17.63
N PHE A 490 -7.21 -13.58 18.94
CA PHE A 490 -8.53 -13.99 19.47
C PHE A 490 -9.68 -13.06 19.06
N ASN A 491 -9.37 -11.90 18.44
CA ASN A 491 -10.36 -11.04 17.80
C ASN A 491 -10.62 -11.41 16.33
N ASP A 492 -10.10 -12.52 15.81
CA ASP A 492 -10.17 -12.93 14.41
C ASP A 492 -9.59 -11.88 13.44
N CYS A 493 -8.49 -11.26 13.84
CA CYS A 493 -7.68 -10.37 13.02
C CYS A 493 -6.26 -10.94 12.87
N LEU A 494 -5.69 -10.81 11.69
CA LEU A 494 -4.32 -11.22 11.43
C LEU A 494 -3.35 -10.17 11.98
N LYS A 495 -2.29 -10.62 12.64
CA LYS A 495 -1.16 -9.79 13.05
C LYS A 495 0.08 -10.29 12.33
N ILE A 496 0.74 -9.38 11.58
CA ILE A 496 2.02 -9.65 10.93
C ILE A 496 3.13 -9.44 11.95
N LEU A 497 4.12 -10.29 11.93
CA LEU A 497 5.26 -10.25 12.84
C LEU A 497 6.57 -9.96 12.12
N GLY A 498 6.72 -10.41 10.86
CA GLY A 498 7.92 -10.22 10.07
C GLY A 498 7.91 -11.07 8.81
N ARG A 499 9.08 -11.27 8.24
CA ARG A 499 9.29 -12.17 7.09
C ARG A 499 10.10 -13.38 7.49
N SER A 500 9.77 -14.53 6.93
CA SER A 500 10.46 -15.80 7.17
C SER A 500 11.96 -15.73 6.85
N LYS A 501 12.33 -14.95 5.82
CA LYS A 501 13.73 -14.75 5.40
C LYS A 501 14.50 -13.76 6.26
N ASP A 502 13.80 -12.86 6.95
CA ASP A 502 14.39 -11.82 7.78
C ASP A 502 14.47 -12.25 9.24
N THR A 503 13.88 -13.42 9.58
CA THR A 503 13.97 -14.00 10.92
C THR A 503 15.42 -14.29 11.27
N ILE A 504 15.89 -13.73 12.37
CA ILE A 504 17.21 -13.96 12.93
C ILE A 504 17.16 -15.24 13.77
N VAL A 505 17.97 -16.21 13.42
CA VAL A 505 18.16 -17.44 14.22
C VAL A 505 19.40 -17.24 15.09
N LEU A 506 19.21 -17.15 16.39
CA LEU A 506 20.34 -17.03 17.33
C LEU A 506 21.09 -18.36 17.47
N ALA A 507 22.34 -18.31 17.90
CA ALA A 507 23.16 -19.50 18.17
C ALA A 507 22.53 -20.46 19.20
N SER A 508 21.63 -19.98 20.04
CA SER A 508 20.82 -20.75 20.99
C SER A 508 19.62 -21.45 20.37
N GLY A 509 19.32 -21.16 19.08
CA GLY A 509 18.19 -21.73 18.33
C GLY A 509 16.88 -20.96 18.45
N GLU A 510 16.84 -19.84 19.18
CA GLU A 510 15.68 -18.97 19.18
C GLU A 510 15.56 -18.21 17.88
N ASN A 511 14.31 -18.11 17.39
CA ASN A 511 13.94 -17.33 16.24
C ASN A 511 13.43 -15.94 16.69
N VAL A 512 14.07 -14.89 16.22
CA VAL A 512 13.73 -13.51 16.55
C VAL A 512 13.26 -12.77 15.29
N GLU A 513 12.12 -12.09 15.40
CA GLU A 513 11.66 -11.18 14.36
C GLU A 513 12.25 -9.79 14.61
N PRO A 514 13.08 -9.23 13.70
CA PRO A 514 13.70 -7.94 13.89
C PRO A 514 12.70 -6.79 13.87
N VAL A 515 11.70 -6.84 12.99
CA VAL A 515 10.74 -5.75 12.74
C VAL A 515 10.01 -5.24 14.00
N PRO A 516 9.50 -6.08 14.92
CA PRO A 516 8.90 -5.59 16.16
C PRO A 516 9.89 -4.83 17.06
N ILE A 517 11.15 -5.25 17.08
CA ILE A 517 12.22 -4.60 17.85
C ILE A 517 12.58 -3.26 17.21
N GLU A 518 12.79 -3.24 15.91
CA GLU A 518 13.08 -2.04 15.12
C GLU A 518 11.98 -0.98 15.27
N ASN A 519 10.72 -1.38 15.08
CA ASN A 519 9.57 -0.50 15.27
C ASN A 519 9.46 0.06 16.69
N ARG A 520 9.93 -0.67 17.68
CA ARG A 520 9.96 -0.19 19.06
C ARG A 520 11.08 0.81 19.28
N LEU A 521 12.26 0.56 18.77
CA LEU A 521 13.41 1.45 18.85
C LEU A 521 13.17 2.79 18.13
N LEU A 522 12.47 2.76 16.99
CA LEU A 522 12.06 3.96 16.25
C LEU A 522 11.05 4.86 17.00
N GLN A 523 10.48 4.41 18.13
CA GLN A 523 9.68 5.28 18.99
C GLN A 523 10.53 6.26 19.82
N SER A 524 11.82 5.97 19.97
CA SER A 524 12.75 6.90 20.61
C SER A 524 13.03 8.08 19.69
N PRO A 525 12.86 9.32 20.16
CA PRO A 525 13.20 10.50 19.35
C PRO A 525 14.69 10.62 19.01
N LEU A 526 15.53 9.78 19.61
CA LEU A 526 16.98 9.78 19.41
C LEU A 526 17.43 8.88 18.23
N ILE A 527 16.53 8.08 17.66
CA ILE A 527 16.82 7.08 16.63
C ILE A 527 16.04 7.42 15.37
N ASP A 528 16.75 7.66 14.27
CA ASP A 528 16.15 7.94 12.96
C ASP A 528 15.97 6.65 12.13
N HIS A 529 17.02 5.79 12.10
CA HIS A 529 16.95 4.49 11.46
C HIS A 529 17.61 3.43 12.35
N VAL A 530 17.08 2.21 12.24
CA VAL A 530 17.64 1.06 12.96
C VAL A 530 17.49 -0.21 12.13
N MET A 531 18.51 -1.06 12.20
CA MET A 531 18.51 -2.41 11.64
C MET A 531 19.01 -3.37 12.72
N VAL A 532 18.18 -4.33 13.11
CA VAL A 532 18.55 -5.37 14.07
C VAL A 532 19.29 -6.49 13.35
N VAL A 533 20.41 -6.94 13.90
CA VAL A 533 21.27 -8.00 13.37
C VAL A 533 21.59 -9.02 14.44
N GLY A 534 22.08 -10.20 14.07
CA GLY A 534 22.46 -11.23 15.07
C GLY A 534 22.31 -12.67 14.56
N GLN A 535 22.24 -12.87 13.23
CA GLN A 535 22.17 -14.21 12.65
C GLN A 535 23.37 -15.07 13.10
N ASP A 536 23.06 -16.24 13.68
CA ASP A 536 24.02 -17.20 14.24
C ASP A 536 24.86 -16.66 15.42
N GLU A 537 24.52 -15.48 15.93
CA GLU A 537 25.19 -14.85 17.08
C GLU A 537 24.51 -15.24 18.40
N LYS A 538 25.23 -15.04 19.51
CA LYS A 538 24.71 -15.30 20.87
C LYS A 538 23.59 -14.34 21.27
N ASN A 539 23.68 -13.10 20.82
CA ASN A 539 22.81 -12.00 21.18
C ASN A 539 22.50 -11.15 19.95
N LEU A 540 21.44 -10.35 20.05
CA LEU A 540 21.14 -9.36 19.04
C LEU A 540 22.05 -8.15 19.14
N GLY A 541 22.43 -7.63 17.99
CA GLY A 541 23.02 -6.31 17.79
C GLY A 541 22.09 -5.37 17.03
N ALA A 542 22.44 -4.07 16.95
CA ALA A 542 21.75 -3.13 16.12
C ALA A 542 22.70 -2.15 15.42
N LEU A 543 22.38 -1.80 14.17
CA LEU A 543 22.96 -0.68 13.44
C LEU A 543 21.99 0.48 13.53
N ILE A 544 22.43 1.64 14.01
CA ILE A 544 21.56 2.76 14.36
C ILE A 544 22.07 4.05 13.75
N VAL A 545 21.18 4.78 13.09
CA VAL A 545 21.44 6.17 12.67
C VAL A 545 20.80 7.10 13.70
N PRO A 546 21.59 7.97 14.36
CA PRO A 546 21.06 8.90 15.35
C PRO A 546 20.23 10.00 14.69
N SER A 547 19.16 10.43 15.36
CA SER A 547 18.28 11.51 14.88
C SER A 547 18.91 12.87 15.14
N ILE A 548 19.17 13.64 14.07
CA ILE A 548 19.65 15.03 14.19
C ILE A 548 18.67 15.86 15.02
N GLU A 549 17.39 15.80 14.70
CA GLU A 549 16.35 16.59 15.36
C GLU A 549 16.23 16.25 16.85
N GLY A 550 16.26 14.95 17.17
CA GLY A 550 16.21 14.48 18.55
C GLY A 550 17.40 14.94 19.37
N PHE A 551 18.60 14.98 18.81
CA PHE A 551 19.81 15.43 19.50
C PHE A 551 19.94 16.95 19.54
N GLN A 552 19.47 17.67 18.53
CA GLN A 552 19.38 19.14 18.58
C GLN A 552 18.50 19.61 19.74
N ALA A 553 17.37 18.94 20.00
CA ALA A 553 16.51 19.23 21.16
C ALA A 553 17.21 19.00 22.53
N LEU A 554 18.32 18.26 22.54
CA LEU A 554 19.13 17.98 23.74
C LEU A 554 20.39 18.82 23.83
N GLY A 555 20.56 19.86 22.99
CA GLY A 555 21.65 20.79 23.01
C GLY A 555 22.85 20.42 22.13
N PHE A 556 22.72 19.44 21.23
CA PHE A 556 23.74 19.13 20.22
C PHE A 556 23.50 19.95 18.92
N GLU A 557 23.34 21.26 19.10
CA GLU A 557 23.09 22.18 18.00
C GLU A 557 24.29 22.19 17.03
N SER A 558 24.02 22.15 15.72
CA SER A 558 25.01 22.17 14.63
C SER A 558 25.81 20.88 14.35
N MET A 559 25.54 19.78 14.99
CA MET A 559 26.16 18.48 14.64
C MET A 559 25.40 17.77 13.50
N GLY A 560 26.15 17.29 12.50
CA GLY A 560 25.65 16.38 11.48
C GLY A 560 25.59 14.93 11.97
N VAL A 561 24.95 14.03 11.20
CA VAL A 561 24.80 12.60 11.57
C VAL A 561 26.16 11.95 11.83
N ALA A 562 27.19 12.26 11.05
CA ALA A 562 28.53 11.70 11.21
C ALA A 562 29.16 12.12 12.53
N GLU A 563 29.01 13.37 12.91
CA GLU A 563 29.55 13.90 14.19
C GLU A 563 28.79 13.33 15.39
N LEU A 564 27.47 13.16 15.26
CA LEU A 564 26.65 12.49 16.28
C LEU A 564 27.02 11.01 16.43
N ALA A 565 27.31 10.32 15.34
CA ALA A 565 27.66 8.90 15.37
C ALA A 565 29.00 8.63 16.10
N ASP A 566 29.93 9.58 16.07
CA ASP A 566 31.24 9.46 16.74
C ASP A 566 31.25 10.08 18.16
N HIS A 567 30.11 10.61 18.65
CA HIS A 567 30.07 11.34 19.92
C HIS A 567 29.74 10.40 21.10
N PRO A 568 30.62 10.33 22.16
CA PRO A 568 30.42 9.38 23.28
C PRO A 568 29.13 9.58 24.08
N ASP A 569 28.66 10.83 24.22
CA ASP A 569 27.42 11.11 24.95
C ASP A 569 26.17 10.73 24.13
N VAL A 570 26.26 10.76 22.81
CA VAL A 570 25.22 10.24 21.90
C VAL A 570 25.11 8.73 22.10
N GLU A 571 26.24 8.03 22.05
CA GLU A 571 26.28 6.57 22.25
C GLU A 571 25.67 6.18 23.61
N LYS A 572 26.00 6.85 24.70
CA LYS A 572 25.43 6.61 26.04
C LYS A 572 23.91 6.81 26.06
N ARG A 573 23.42 7.86 25.39
CA ARG A 573 21.97 8.16 25.35
C ARG A 573 21.21 7.17 24.52
N VAL A 574 21.76 6.75 23.37
CA VAL A 574 21.17 5.70 22.54
C VAL A 574 21.17 4.38 23.29
N ALA A 575 22.25 4.02 23.99
CA ALA A 575 22.30 2.82 24.84
C ALA A 575 21.18 2.83 25.91
N ALA A 576 20.96 3.97 26.56
CA ALA A 576 19.89 4.13 27.54
C ALA A 576 18.50 3.98 26.89
N ALA A 577 18.30 4.55 25.72
CA ALA A 577 17.06 4.42 24.95
C ALA A 577 16.79 2.96 24.55
N ILE A 578 17.77 2.24 24.03
CA ILE A 578 17.66 0.81 23.69
C ILE A 578 17.22 0.00 24.94
N LYS A 579 17.88 0.20 26.06
CA LYS A 579 17.59 -0.52 27.31
C LYS A 579 16.17 -0.22 27.83
N GLN A 580 15.71 1.00 27.68
CA GLN A 580 14.38 1.43 28.07
C GLN A 580 13.31 0.83 27.14
N GLU A 581 13.51 0.92 25.83
CA GLU A 581 12.51 0.52 24.84
C GLU A 581 12.42 -1.01 24.73
N ILE A 582 13.56 -1.72 24.71
CA ILE A 582 13.59 -3.19 24.61
C ILE A 582 13.72 -3.80 26.00
N SER A 583 12.67 -3.69 26.78
CA SER A 583 12.59 -4.16 28.17
C SER A 583 11.50 -5.21 28.37
N ALA A 584 11.57 -5.97 29.45
CA ALA A 584 10.52 -6.93 29.84
C ALA A 584 9.18 -6.23 30.12
N GLU A 585 9.20 -5.01 30.63
CA GLU A 585 8.01 -4.18 30.87
C GLU A 585 7.28 -3.84 29.57
N ASN A 586 8.02 -3.71 28.47
CA ASN A 586 7.49 -3.51 27.13
C ASN A 586 7.17 -4.83 26.38
N GLY A 587 7.26 -5.97 27.08
CA GLY A 587 6.85 -7.28 26.57
C GLY A 587 7.92 -8.03 25.79
N PHE A 588 9.18 -7.56 25.79
CA PHE A 588 10.28 -8.26 25.10
C PHE A 588 10.90 -9.32 25.98
N LYS A 589 11.22 -10.45 25.36
CA LYS A 589 11.88 -11.58 26.00
C LYS A 589 13.38 -11.30 26.20
N SER A 590 14.03 -12.11 27.01
CA SER A 590 15.47 -11.94 27.31
C SER A 590 16.36 -12.06 26.06
N PHE A 591 16.03 -12.93 25.15
CA PHE A 591 16.76 -13.15 23.90
C PHE A 591 16.42 -12.14 22.79
N GLU A 592 15.36 -11.35 22.95
CA GLU A 592 15.00 -10.24 22.05
C GLU A 592 15.69 -8.93 22.43
N ARG A 593 16.53 -8.93 23.48
CA ARG A 593 17.27 -7.73 23.90
C ARG A 593 18.44 -7.46 22.98
N VAL A 594 18.54 -6.23 22.52
CA VAL A 594 19.71 -5.71 21.80
C VAL A 594 20.80 -5.42 22.84
N THR A 595 21.90 -6.17 22.80
CA THR A 595 22.98 -6.11 23.78
C THR A 595 24.20 -5.32 23.28
N ASP A 596 24.32 -5.17 21.96
CA ASP A 596 25.39 -4.43 21.30
C ASP A 596 24.80 -3.57 20.18
N PHE A 597 25.44 -2.46 19.84
CA PHE A 597 25.03 -1.61 18.73
C PHE A 597 26.18 -0.78 18.19
N ARG A 598 26.00 -0.33 16.96
CA ARG A 598 26.93 0.59 16.32
C ARG A 598 26.16 1.77 15.73
N LEU A 599 26.64 2.99 16.03
CA LEU A 599 26.13 4.19 15.39
C LEU A 599 26.71 4.31 13.97
N LEU A 600 25.87 4.66 13.03
CA LEU A 600 26.23 4.85 11.63
C LEU A 600 26.17 6.33 11.26
N PRO A 601 27.14 6.84 10.46
CA PRO A 601 27.21 8.23 10.03
C PRO A 601 26.22 8.58 8.90
N GLN A 602 25.58 7.57 8.32
CA GLN A 602 24.60 7.71 7.24
C GLN A 602 23.72 6.45 7.16
N THR A 603 22.60 6.56 6.43
CA THR A 603 21.66 5.45 6.17
C THR A 603 22.17 4.49 5.11
#